data_6d0cc406ecd51d1b5114120fd542640d
#
_entry.id   6d0cc406ecd51d1b5114120fd542640d
#
_cell.length_a   1.000
_cell.length_b   1.000
_cell.length_c   1.000
_cell.angle_alpha   90.00
_cell.angle_beta   90.00
_cell.angle_gamma   90.00
#
_symmetry.space_group_name_H-M   'P 1'
#
loop_
_entity.id
_entity.type
_entity.pdbx_description
1 polymer ?
#
loop_
_entity_poly.entity_id
_entity_poly.type
_entity_poly.pdbx_seq_one_letter_code
_entity_poly.pdbx_strand_id
1 'polypeptide(L)'
;DLHLSLRRQRQMCIRDRLLGGSTGHGAATAKKLALEGYGIISFHFDRGEAKKIANETIAEITKITNNRCHYFNTNATSEKTMNEFIPKIKEITNGNPLKLLLHSIAFGTTTNFFGSKPVTQRQMDMTVHVMGNSLLYWTQNLYDQGLLSKGSRIIGLTSEGNYLAMEGYGPVSVAKVAMEAIIRQIGWELGSEGITANSVQAGVTPTRALTKITEDWEKWVQNTRTRNPMKRTTEPQDVANVISLLLLPEADFINCSIVYCDGGESRSAMI
;
A
#
# COMPACT_ATOMS: atom_id res chain seq x y z
N ASP A 1 -29.76 11.76 -8.36
CA ASP A 1 -29.49 12.32 -7.01
C ASP A 1 -29.73 11.32 -5.88
N LEU A 2 -30.73 10.43 -5.99
CA LEU A 2 -30.98 9.38 -5.00
C LEU A 2 -29.83 8.36 -4.90
N HIS A 3 -29.19 8.01 -6.01
CA HIS A 3 -28.01 7.12 -6.05
C HIS A 3 -26.78 7.75 -5.39
N LEU A 4 -26.58 9.05 -5.50
CA LEU A 4 -25.49 9.78 -4.83
C LEU A 4 -25.74 9.93 -3.33
N SER A 5 -27.00 10.12 -2.91
CA SER A 5 -27.37 10.22 -1.50
C SER A 5 -27.27 8.87 -0.78
N LEU A 6 -27.66 7.77 -1.43
CA LEU A 6 -27.52 6.40 -0.91
C LEU A 6 -26.04 5.95 -0.85
N ARG A 7 -25.20 6.37 -1.82
CA ARG A 7 -23.74 6.18 -1.72
C ARG A 7 -23.15 6.94 -0.52
N ARG A 8 -23.55 8.22 -0.31
CA ARG A 8 -23.10 9.04 0.83
C ARG A 8 -23.55 8.47 2.19
N GLN A 9 -24.78 7.97 2.30
CA GLN A 9 -25.30 7.39 3.56
C GLN A 9 -24.62 6.05 3.90
N ARG A 10 -24.28 5.21 2.90
CA ARG A 10 -23.52 3.95 3.12
C ARG A 10 -22.07 4.18 3.50
N GLN A 11 -21.48 5.34 3.19
CA GLN A 11 -20.07 5.67 3.43
C GLN A 11 -19.81 6.36 4.79
N MET A 12 -20.86 6.80 5.51
CA MET A 12 -20.69 7.63 6.71
C MET A 12 -20.03 6.94 7.91
N CYS A 13 -19.90 5.62 7.93
CA CYS A 13 -19.30 4.86 9.04
C CYS A 13 -18.10 4.00 8.68
N ILE A 14 -17.64 4.00 7.42
CA ILE A 14 -16.55 3.13 6.96
C ILE A 14 -15.22 3.85 7.11
N ARG A 15 -14.26 3.21 7.77
CA ARG A 15 -12.88 3.71 7.95
C ARG A 15 -11.90 2.78 7.29
N ASP A 16 -10.89 3.36 6.66
CA ASP A 16 -9.82 2.64 6.01
C ASP A 16 -8.52 2.74 6.79
N ARG A 17 -7.74 1.69 6.72
CA ARG A 17 -6.43 1.64 7.33
C ARG A 17 -5.34 1.61 6.27
N LEU A 18 -4.36 2.49 6.44
CA LEU A 18 -3.22 2.64 5.56
C LEU A 18 -1.91 2.43 6.33
N LEU A 19 -1.12 1.46 5.91
CA LEU A 19 0.27 1.33 6.34
C LEU A 19 1.14 2.07 5.31
N GLY A 20 1.70 3.24 5.71
CA GLY A 20 2.50 4.09 4.83
C GLY A 20 1.70 5.16 4.07
N GLY A 21 0.72 5.81 4.72
CA GLY A 21 -0.20 6.79 4.09
C GLY A 21 0.24 8.25 4.12
N SER A 22 1.52 8.56 4.41
CA SER A 22 2.00 9.94 4.54
C SER A 22 2.63 10.51 3.26
N THR A 23 3.11 9.65 2.35
CA THR A 23 3.78 10.05 1.11
C THR A 23 3.48 9.08 -0.04
N GLY A 24 3.79 9.47 -1.27
CA GLY A 24 3.69 8.62 -2.46
C GLY A 24 2.31 8.01 -2.69
N HIS A 25 2.28 6.73 -3.03
CA HIS A 25 1.03 6.01 -3.35
C HIS A 25 0.06 5.97 -2.17
N GLY A 26 0.57 5.78 -0.95
CA GLY A 26 -0.26 5.73 0.25
C GLY A 26 -0.95 7.06 0.54
N ALA A 27 -0.24 8.19 0.38
CA ALA A 27 -0.81 9.52 0.55
C ALA A 27 -1.88 9.83 -0.51
N ALA A 28 -1.59 9.51 -1.79
CA ALA A 28 -2.56 9.69 -2.87
C ALA A 28 -3.83 8.85 -2.65
N THR A 29 -3.67 7.60 -2.18
CA THR A 29 -4.79 6.73 -1.83
C THR A 29 -5.58 7.31 -0.65
N ALA A 30 -4.91 7.76 0.41
CA ALA A 30 -5.57 8.38 1.56
C ALA A 30 -6.40 9.60 1.14
N LYS A 31 -5.83 10.47 0.30
CA LYS A 31 -6.52 11.65 -0.23
C LYS A 31 -7.72 11.27 -1.10
N LYS A 32 -7.56 10.32 -2.02
CA LYS A 32 -8.63 9.83 -2.89
C LYS A 32 -9.81 9.30 -2.07
N LEU A 33 -9.53 8.43 -1.10
CA LEU A 33 -10.55 7.82 -0.26
C LEU A 33 -11.21 8.85 0.67
N ALA A 34 -10.44 9.81 1.19
CA ALA A 34 -10.98 10.94 1.96
C ALA A 34 -12.00 11.75 1.14
N LEU A 35 -11.70 12.06 -0.13
CA LEU A 35 -12.63 12.74 -1.04
C LEU A 35 -13.88 11.91 -1.33
N GLU A 36 -13.80 10.60 -1.26
CA GLU A 36 -14.93 9.68 -1.40
C GLU A 36 -15.73 9.48 -0.10
N GLY A 37 -15.32 10.15 0.98
CA GLY A 37 -16.04 10.16 2.25
C GLY A 37 -15.57 9.13 3.27
N TYR A 38 -14.49 8.39 2.99
CA TYR A 38 -13.91 7.46 3.95
C TYR A 38 -13.16 8.18 5.08
N GLY A 39 -13.19 7.62 6.27
CA GLY A 39 -12.30 8.02 7.36
C GLY A 39 -10.96 7.31 7.23
N ILE A 40 -9.86 7.96 7.59
CA ILE A 40 -8.50 7.45 7.40
C ILE A 40 -7.82 7.16 8.74
N ILE A 41 -7.27 5.94 8.89
CA ILE A 41 -6.35 5.60 9.97
C ILE A 41 -5.02 5.22 9.32
N SER A 42 -3.95 5.96 9.57
CA SER A 42 -2.67 5.76 8.91
C SER A 42 -1.50 5.69 9.87
N PHE A 43 -0.54 4.83 9.51
CA PHE A 43 0.74 4.70 10.18
C PHE A 43 1.85 5.13 9.24
N HIS A 44 2.77 5.93 9.74
CA HIS A 44 3.93 6.38 9.00
C HIS A 44 5.14 6.48 9.94
N PHE A 45 6.33 6.54 9.38
CA PHE A 45 7.55 6.64 10.17
C PHE A 45 8.50 7.66 9.52
N ASP A 46 8.09 8.92 9.57
CA ASP A 46 8.81 10.02 8.95
C ASP A 46 9.64 10.80 9.95
N ARG A 47 10.86 11.19 9.53
CA ARG A 47 11.82 11.97 10.31
C ARG A 47 12.35 13.15 9.48
N GLY A 48 12.82 14.19 10.17
CA GLY A 48 13.43 15.36 9.54
C GLY A 48 12.48 16.02 8.53
N GLU A 49 12.99 16.30 7.34
CA GLU A 49 12.24 16.98 6.27
C GLU A 49 11.04 16.15 5.75
N ALA A 50 11.16 14.82 5.73
CA ALA A 50 10.03 13.95 5.39
C ALA A 50 8.82 14.18 6.29
N LYS A 51 9.04 14.51 7.58
CA LYS A 51 7.97 14.80 8.52
C LYS A 51 7.24 16.10 8.17
N LYS A 52 7.90 17.09 7.58
CA LYS A 52 7.25 18.33 7.12
C LYS A 52 6.27 18.03 5.99
N ILE A 53 6.72 17.31 4.95
CA ILE A 53 5.88 16.90 3.82
C ILE A 53 4.70 16.03 4.30
N ALA A 54 4.96 15.09 5.20
CA ALA A 54 3.91 14.27 5.81
C ALA A 54 2.87 15.13 6.53
N ASN A 55 3.30 16.13 7.31
CA ASN A 55 2.40 17.02 8.05
C ASN A 55 1.50 17.85 7.11
N GLU A 56 2.02 18.33 5.98
CA GLU A 56 1.23 19.05 4.97
C GLU A 56 0.15 18.13 4.38
N THR A 57 0.52 16.92 3.98
CA THR A 57 -0.43 15.91 3.49
C THR A 57 -1.50 15.58 4.53
N ILE A 58 -1.09 15.39 5.79
CA ILE A 58 -2.00 15.09 6.91
C ILE A 58 -2.97 16.25 7.13
N ALA A 59 -2.49 17.50 7.12
CA ALA A 59 -3.34 18.69 7.28
C ALA A 59 -4.40 18.79 6.17
N GLU A 60 -4.02 18.52 4.91
CA GLU A 60 -4.95 18.50 3.78
C GLU A 60 -6.02 17.42 3.98
N ILE A 61 -5.64 16.18 4.30
CA ILE A 61 -6.55 15.06 4.48
C ILE A 61 -7.47 15.29 5.70
N THR A 62 -6.93 15.89 6.77
CA THR A 62 -7.72 16.25 7.96
C THR A 62 -8.85 17.21 7.60
N LYS A 63 -8.54 18.21 6.77
CA LYS A 63 -9.55 19.16 6.29
C LYS A 63 -10.61 18.46 5.41
N ILE A 64 -10.20 17.60 4.47
CA ILE A 64 -11.11 16.86 3.59
C ILE A 64 -12.04 15.94 4.38
N THR A 65 -11.51 15.25 5.39
CA THR A 65 -12.27 14.28 6.18
C THR A 65 -13.10 14.91 7.30
N ASN A 66 -13.04 16.22 7.49
CA ASN A 66 -13.63 16.92 8.64
C ASN A 66 -13.23 16.26 9.96
N ASN A 67 -11.92 16.14 10.20
CA ASN A 67 -11.30 15.51 11.38
C ASN A 67 -11.57 14.00 11.56
N ARG A 68 -12.06 13.29 10.54
CA ARG A 68 -12.22 11.82 10.58
C ARG A 68 -10.97 11.09 10.11
N CYS A 69 -9.78 11.59 10.46
CA CYS A 69 -8.51 10.93 10.16
C CYS A 69 -7.62 10.88 11.40
N HIS A 70 -6.87 9.79 11.49
CA HIS A 70 -5.94 9.50 12.57
C HIS A 70 -4.60 9.08 11.98
N TYR A 71 -3.56 9.86 12.24
CA TYR A 71 -2.20 9.60 11.76
C TYR A 71 -1.26 9.35 12.93
N PHE A 72 -0.53 8.25 12.87
CA PHE A 72 0.40 7.83 13.92
C PHE A 72 1.82 7.72 13.36
N ASN A 73 2.72 8.59 13.85
CA ASN A 73 4.12 8.54 13.47
C ASN A 73 4.87 7.51 14.34
N THR A 74 4.79 6.26 13.96
CA THR A 74 5.41 5.13 14.67
C THR A 74 5.77 4.02 13.69
N ASN A 75 6.69 3.13 14.11
CA ASN A 75 7.05 1.97 13.31
C ASN A 75 5.90 0.96 13.25
N ALA A 76 5.16 0.95 12.15
CA ALA A 76 4.02 0.06 11.93
C ALA A 76 4.40 -1.44 11.88
N THR A 77 5.68 -1.79 11.73
CA THR A 77 6.09 -3.19 11.57
C THR A 77 6.53 -3.85 12.88
N SER A 78 6.53 -3.10 14.01
CA SER A 78 6.88 -3.68 15.30
C SER A 78 5.66 -4.31 15.97
N GLU A 79 5.85 -5.46 16.58
CA GLU A 79 4.85 -6.16 17.39
C GLU A 79 4.30 -5.26 18.51
N LYS A 80 5.18 -4.50 19.17
CA LYS A 80 4.80 -3.52 20.19
C LYS A 80 3.77 -2.52 19.65
N THR A 81 4.00 -1.97 18.45
CA THR A 81 3.06 -1.03 17.82
C THR A 81 1.73 -1.72 17.50
N MET A 82 1.76 -2.94 17.00
CA MET A 82 0.54 -3.69 16.71
C MET A 82 -0.28 -3.90 17.99
N ASN A 83 0.34 -4.40 19.05
CA ASN A 83 -0.32 -4.64 20.35
C ASN A 83 -0.88 -3.35 20.97
N GLU A 84 -0.19 -2.23 20.85
CA GLU A 84 -0.64 -0.94 21.36
C GLU A 84 -1.81 -0.36 20.53
N PHE A 85 -1.76 -0.47 19.21
CA PHE A 85 -2.67 0.27 18.35
C PHE A 85 -3.89 -0.52 17.88
N ILE A 86 -3.91 -1.84 17.92
CA ILE A 86 -5.09 -2.62 17.59
C ILE A 86 -6.28 -2.25 18.49
N PRO A 87 -6.15 -2.16 19.82
CA PRO A 87 -7.25 -1.69 20.68
C PRO A 87 -7.70 -0.26 20.34
N LYS A 88 -6.75 0.65 20.08
CA LYS A 88 -7.08 2.03 19.68
C LYS A 88 -7.86 2.08 18.36
N ILE A 89 -7.52 1.22 17.39
CA ILE A 89 -8.26 1.13 16.13
C ILE A 89 -9.69 0.68 16.40
N LYS A 90 -9.87 -0.32 17.26
CA LYS A 90 -11.19 -0.82 17.65
C LYS A 90 -12.02 0.28 18.30
N GLU A 91 -11.42 1.09 19.16
CA GLU A 91 -12.06 2.27 19.75
C GLU A 91 -12.43 3.31 18.69
N ILE A 92 -11.46 3.73 17.85
CA ILE A 92 -11.68 4.71 16.78
C ILE A 92 -12.79 4.28 15.82
N THR A 93 -12.89 2.99 15.52
CA THR A 93 -13.92 2.45 14.61
C THR A 93 -15.23 2.11 15.32
N ASN A 94 -15.31 2.25 16.65
CA ASN A 94 -16.41 1.75 17.48
C ASN A 94 -16.68 0.26 17.22
N GLY A 95 -15.61 -0.54 17.01
CA GLY A 95 -15.69 -1.96 16.69
C GLY A 95 -16.16 -2.28 15.26
N ASN A 96 -16.45 -1.29 14.43
CA ASN A 96 -16.85 -1.54 13.04
C ASN A 96 -15.67 -2.04 12.21
N PRO A 97 -15.90 -3.00 11.30
CA PRO A 97 -14.86 -3.51 10.42
C PRO A 97 -14.31 -2.44 9.48
N LEU A 98 -13.04 -2.60 9.13
CA LEU A 98 -12.34 -1.78 8.16
C LEU A 98 -12.73 -2.20 6.73
N LYS A 99 -12.92 -1.24 5.83
CA LYS A 99 -13.15 -1.53 4.41
C LYS A 99 -11.85 -1.91 3.70
N LEU A 100 -10.73 -1.30 4.07
CA LEU A 100 -9.43 -1.50 3.45
C LEU A 100 -8.33 -1.66 4.50
N LEU A 101 -7.49 -2.68 4.31
CA LEU A 101 -6.13 -2.74 4.83
C LEU A 101 -5.17 -2.55 3.65
N LEU A 102 -4.52 -1.40 3.53
CA LEU A 102 -3.50 -1.13 2.52
C LEU A 102 -2.10 -1.23 3.09
N HIS A 103 -1.25 -2.06 2.49
CA HIS A 103 0.17 -2.12 2.77
C HIS A 103 0.96 -1.37 1.68
N SER A 104 1.37 -0.15 2.02
CA SER A 104 2.13 0.77 1.15
C SER A 104 3.49 1.13 1.77
N ILE A 105 4.16 0.15 2.39
CA ILE A 105 5.47 0.36 3.01
C ILE A 105 6.57 0.09 1.98
N ALA A 106 7.45 1.09 1.80
CA ALA A 106 8.62 1.02 0.93
C ALA A 106 9.88 1.37 1.75
N PHE A 107 10.25 0.47 2.66
CA PHE A 107 11.44 0.60 3.48
C PHE A 107 12.19 -0.74 3.55
N GLY A 108 13.28 -0.83 2.82
CA GLY A 108 14.11 -2.03 2.72
C GLY A 108 15.53 -1.68 2.27
N THR A 109 16.38 -2.66 2.25
CA THR A 109 17.77 -2.56 1.78
C THR A 109 17.80 -2.70 0.26
N THR A 110 18.49 -1.78 -0.41
CA THR A 110 18.80 -1.82 -1.83
C THR A 110 20.30 -2.00 -1.99
N THR A 111 20.75 -3.25 -2.13
CA THR A 111 22.15 -3.63 -2.34
C THR A 111 22.22 -4.99 -3.02
N ASN A 112 23.35 -5.29 -3.66
CA ASN A 112 23.56 -6.55 -4.35
C ASN A 112 23.68 -7.74 -3.38
N PHE A 113 23.40 -8.96 -3.86
CA PHE A 113 23.62 -10.19 -3.11
C PHE A 113 25.11 -10.54 -3.01
N PHE A 114 25.89 -10.12 -3.97
CA PHE A 114 27.32 -10.41 -4.09
C PHE A 114 28.12 -9.14 -4.34
N GLY A 115 29.42 -9.18 -4.15
CA GLY A 115 30.34 -8.07 -4.39
C GLY A 115 31.01 -7.55 -3.13
N SER A 116 31.53 -6.33 -3.16
CA SER A 116 32.31 -5.74 -2.06
C SER A 116 31.49 -5.42 -0.80
N LYS A 117 30.19 -5.14 -0.98
CA LYS A 117 29.25 -4.84 0.13
C LYS A 117 27.94 -5.60 -0.08
N PRO A 118 27.94 -6.93 0.08
CA PRO A 118 26.75 -7.74 -0.13
C PRO A 118 25.69 -7.48 0.94
N VAL A 119 24.45 -7.85 0.65
CA VAL A 119 23.38 -7.82 1.65
C VAL A 119 23.72 -8.75 2.80
N THR A 120 23.57 -8.27 4.03
CA THR A 120 23.72 -9.10 5.23
C THR A 120 22.40 -9.82 5.56
N GLN A 121 22.50 -10.94 6.30
CA GLN A 121 21.30 -11.64 6.79
C GLN A 121 20.35 -10.68 7.50
N ARG A 122 20.85 -9.88 8.44
CA ARG A 122 20.02 -8.89 9.18
C ARG A 122 19.29 -7.91 8.28
N GLN A 123 19.93 -7.45 7.21
CA GLN A 123 19.31 -6.54 6.24
C GLN A 123 18.23 -7.27 5.43
N MET A 124 18.48 -8.52 5.05
CA MET A 124 17.53 -9.35 4.33
C MET A 124 16.30 -9.63 5.20
N ASP A 125 16.49 -10.12 6.42
CA ASP A 125 15.42 -10.43 7.38
C ASP A 125 14.57 -9.18 7.67
N MET A 126 15.22 -8.03 7.90
CA MET A 126 14.52 -6.76 8.10
C MET A 126 13.70 -6.36 6.90
N THR A 127 14.24 -6.49 5.68
CA THR A 127 13.53 -6.07 4.45
C THR A 127 12.30 -6.95 4.21
N VAL A 128 12.45 -8.27 4.34
CA VAL A 128 11.34 -9.22 4.18
C VAL A 128 10.28 -9.02 5.27
N HIS A 129 10.70 -8.80 6.52
CA HIS A 129 9.78 -8.50 7.62
C HIS A 129 8.96 -7.23 7.35
N VAL A 130 9.64 -6.14 6.99
CA VAL A 130 9.00 -4.81 6.84
C VAL A 130 8.10 -4.75 5.60
N MET A 131 8.57 -5.24 4.45
CA MET A 131 7.88 -5.07 3.17
C MET A 131 7.03 -6.29 2.76
N GLY A 132 7.18 -7.42 3.45
CA GLY A 132 6.45 -8.66 3.20
C GLY A 132 5.60 -9.06 4.41
N ASN A 133 6.24 -9.65 5.43
CA ASN A 133 5.57 -10.33 6.51
C ASN A 133 4.66 -9.43 7.36
N SER A 134 4.97 -8.15 7.50
CA SER A 134 4.17 -7.24 8.33
C SER A 134 2.72 -7.13 7.88
N LEU A 135 2.42 -7.34 6.60
CA LEU A 135 1.04 -7.42 6.10
C LEU A 135 0.26 -8.57 6.76
N LEU A 136 0.87 -9.77 6.81
CA LEU A 136 0.26 -10.93 7.45
C LEU A 136 -0.07 -10.64 8.91
N TYR A 137 0.88 -10.13 9.67
CA TYR A 137 0.69 -9.87 11.11
C TYR A 137 -0.40 -8.84 11.37
N TRP A 138 -0.47 -7.78 10.56
CA TRP A 138 -1.58 -6.84 10.63
C TRP A 138 -2.93 -7.48 10.29
N THR A 139 -2.96 -8.34 9.27
CA THR A 139 -4.19 -9.04 8.87
C THR A 139 -4.67 -9.95 9.99
N GLN A 140 -3.79 -10.78 10.56
CA GLN A 140 -4.11 -11.67 11.68
C GLN A 140 -4.68 -10.89 12.88
N ASN A 141 -3.95 -9.87 13.35
CA ASN A 141 -4.38 -9.10 14.50
C ASN A 141 -5.72 -8.38 14.28
N LEU A 142 -5.97 -7.84 13.08
CA LEU A 142 -7.25 -7.19 12.75
C LEU A 142 -8.38 -8.20 12.65
N TYR A 143 -8.13 -9.37 12.06
CA TYR A 143 -9.09 -10.45 11.93
C TYR A 143 -9.50 -11.00 13.30
N ASP A 144 -8.55 -11.31 14.16
CA ASP A 144 -8.77 -11.81 15.52
C ASP A 144 -9.61 -10.86 16.39
N GLN A 145 -9.55 -9.55 16.12
CA GLN A 145 -10.35 -8.54 16.81
C GLN A 145 -11.70 -8.23 16.15
N GLY A 146 -12.08 -8.97 15.10
CA GLY A 146 -13.30 -8.74 14.35
C GLY A 146 -13.33 -7.45 13.54
N LEU A 147 -12.13 -6.90 13.25
CA LEU A 147 -11.98 -5.65 12.47
C LEU A 147 -11.86 -5.87 10.96
N LEU A 148 -11.93 -7.13 10.51
CA LEU A 148 -12.11 -7.53 9.12
C LEU A 148 -13.37 -8.38 9.01
N SER A 149 -14.16 -8.16 7.96
CA SER A 149 -15.40 -8.89 7.72
C SER A 149 -15.77 -8.89 6.24
N LYS A 150 -16.92 -9.47 5.90
CA LYS A 150 -17.45 -9.46 4.54
C LYS A 150 -17.41 -8.06 3.93
N GLY A 151 -16.75 -7.95 2.78
CA GLY A 151 -16.54 -6.69 2.06
C GLY A 151 -15.25 -5.96 2.43
N SER A 152 -14.46 -6.44 3.40
CA SER A 152 -13.10 -5.94 3.64
C SER A 152 -12.15 -6.31 2.49
N ARG A 153 -11.23 -5.41 2.18
CA ARG A 153 -10.20 -5.57 1.14
C ARG A 153 -8.81 -5.47 1.77
N ILE A 154 -7.96 -6.42 1.43
CA ILE A 154 -6.55 -6.43 1.82
C ILE A 154 -5.74 -6.20 0.56
N ILE A 155 -4.96 -5.12 0.50
CA ILE A 155 -4.21 -4.73 -0.70
C ILE A 155 -2.75 -4.46 -0.33
N GLY A 156 -1.83 -5.11 -1.06
CA GLY A 156 -0.39 -4.84 -0.98
C GLY A 156 0.12 -4.20 -2.26
N LEU A 157 0.99 -3.18 -2.14
CA LEU A 157 1.64 -2.59 -3.30
C LEU A 157 2.91 -3.35 -3.66
N THR A 158 2.96 -3.83 -4.91
CA THR A 158 4.11 -4.52 -5.48
C THR A 158 4.69 -3.75 -6.68
N SER A 159 5.70 -4.30 -7.33
CA SER A 159 6.41 -3.70 -8.46
C SER A 159 6.91 -4.76 -9.43
N GLU A 160 7.28 -4.38 -10.65
CA GLU A 160 7.85 -5.30 -11.65
C GLU A 160 9.16 -5.96 -11.20
N GLY A 161 9.85 -5.39 -10.21
CA GLY A 161 11.06 -5.98 -9.61
C GLY A 161 10.84 -7.27 -8.85
N ASN A 162 9.59 -7.75 -8.72
CA ASN A 162 9.28 -9.07 -8.17
C ASN A 162 9.64 -10.22 -9.13
N TYR A 163 9.70 -9.96 -10.45
CA TYR A 163 10.09 -10.95 -11.49
C TYR A 163 11.20 -10.47 -12.42
N LEU A 164 11.53 -9.16 -12.46
CA LEU A 164 12.67 -8.64 -13.20
C LEU A 164 13.87 -8.50 -12.26
N ALA A 165 15.02 -9.02 -12.69
CA ALA A 165 16.27 -8.80 -11.97
C ALA A 165 16.78 -7.38 -12.26
N MET A 166 17.02 -6.63 -11.19
CA MET A 166 17.53 -5.27 -11.24
C MET A 166 18.69 -5.11 -10.23
N GLU A 167 19.67 -4.30 -10.60
CA GLU A 167 20.83 -4.02 -9.75
C GLU A 167 20.41 -3.48 -8.39
N GLY A 168 20.94 -4.07 -7.32
CA GLY A 168 20.65 -3.68 -5.94
C GLY A 168 19.24 -3.96 -5.44
N TYR A 169 18.32 -4.43 -6.29
CA TYR A 169 16.92 -4.60 -5.91
C TYR A 169 16.56 -5.97 -5.31
N GLY A 170 17.50 -6.91 -5.31
CA GLY A 170 17.28 -8.29 -4.88
C GLY A 170 16.54 -8.43 -3.53
N PRO A 171 16.96 -7.77 -2.44
CA PRO A 171 16.27 -7.88 -1.15
C PRO A 171 14.82 -7.40 -1.18
N VAL A 172 14.54 -6.32 -1.91
CA VAL A 172 13.19 -5.78 -2.08
C VAL A 172 12.34 -6.72 -2.95
N SER A 173 12.92 -7.29 -4.02
CA SER A 173 12.27 -8.30 -4.88
C SER A 173 11.76 -9.47 -4.05
N VAL A 174 12.63 -10.09 -3.23
CA VAL A 174 12.25 -11.20 -2.34
C VAL A 174 11.12 -10.81 -1.39
N ALA A 175 11.18 -9.63 -0.80
CA ALA A 175 10.13 -9.13 0.11
C ALA A 175 8.78 -8.95 -0.62
N LYS A 176 8.79 -8.46 -1.87
CA LYS A 176 7.56 -8.29 -2.67
C LYS A 176 6.97 -9.63 -3.11
N VAL A 177 7.80 -10.60 -3.53
CA VAL A 177 7.35 -11.97 -3.82
C VAL A 177 6.75 -12.63 -2.58
N ALA A 178 7.37 -12.47 -1.41
CA ALA A 178 6.83 -12.96 -0.14
C ALA A 178 5.45 -12.34 0.16
N MET A 179 5.31 -11.02 -0.01
CA MET A 179 4.02 -10.34 0.19
C MET A 179 2.94 -10.85 -0.78
N GLU A 180 3.26 -11.07 -2.04
CA GLU A 180 2.33 -11.60 -3.03
C GLU A 180 1.89 -13.04 -2.70
N ALA A 181 2.80 -13.87 -2.20
CA ALA A 181 2.47 -15.21 -1.71
C ALA A 181 1.54 -15.16 -0.49
N ILE A 182 1.82 -14.27 0.47
CA ILE A 182 0.97 -14.01 1.64
C ILE A 182 -0.42 -13.55 1.21
N ILE A 183 -0.52 -12.62 0.28
CA ILE A 183 -1.80 -12.11 -0.24
C ILE A 183 -2.64 -13.22 -0.87
N ARG A 184 -2.04 -14.08 -1.69
CA ARG A 184 -2.74 -15.23 -2.28
C ARG A 184 -3.28 -16.18 -1.21
N GLN A 185 -2.48 -16.45 -0.18
CA GLN A 185 -2.88 -17.32 0.91
C GLN A 185 -4.01 -16.71 1.75
N ILE A 186 -3.91 -15.43 2.10
CA ILE A 186 -4.98 -14.69 2.81
C ILE A 186 -6.28 -14.72 2.00
N GLY A 187 -6.20 -14.42 0.69
CA GLY A 187 -7.38 -14.44 -0.17
C GLY A 187 -8.04 -15.79 -0.29
N TRP A 188 -7.25 -16.88 -0.24
CA TRP A 188 -7.75 -18.24 -0.23
C TRP A 188 -8.42 -18.60 1.11
N GLU A 189 -7.78 -18.26 2.24
CA GLU A 189 -8.28 -18.61 3.57
C GLU A 189 -9.52 -17.80 3.98
N LEU A 190 -9.57 -16.51 3.65
CA LEU A 190 -10.64 -15.61 4.07
C LEU A 190 -11.70 -15.34 2.97
N GLY A 191 -11.51 -15.90 1.78
CA GLY A 191 -12.41 -15.69 0.64
C GLY A 191 -13.85 -16.16 0.89
N SER A 192 -14.04 -17.28 1.59
CA SER A 192 -15.37 -17.78 1.95
C SER A 192 -16.13 -16.88 2.90
N GLU A 193 -15.43 -16.01 3.64
CA GLU A 193 -16.00 -14.99 4.51
C GLU A 193 -16.30 -13.67 3.78
N GLY A 194 -16.04 -13.60 2.48
CA GLY A 194 -16.24 -12.41 1.64
C GLY A 194 -15.18 -11.32 1.84
N ILE A 195 -14.00 -11.70 2.34
CA ILE A 195 -12.80 -10.85 2.44
C ILE A 195 -11.92 -11.17 1.24
N THR A 196 -11.48 -10.16 0.48
CA THR A 196 -10.57 -10.38 -0.66
C THR A 196 -9.19 -9.78 -0.39
N ALA A 197 -8.18 -10.43 -0.96
CA ALA A 197 -6.80 -9.97 -0.87
C ALA A 197 -6.14 -9.94 -2.26
N ASN A 198 -5.58 -8.78 -2.63
CA ASN A 198 -4.97 -8.56 -3.94
C ASN A 198 -3.69 -7.74 -3.84
N SER A 199 -2.78 -7.94 -4.78
CA SER A 199 -1.63 -7.06 -5.02
C SER A 199 -1.97 -6.04 -6.10
N VAL A 200 -1.54 -4.79 -5.94
CA VAL A 200 -1.54 -3.80 -7.01
C VAL A 200 -0.10 -3.53 -7.42
N GLN A 201 0.24 -3.85 -8.66
CA GLN A 201 1.56 -3.58 -9.21
C GLN A 201 1.58 -2.20 -9.84
N ALA A 202 2.30 -1.28 -9.21
CA ALA A 202 2.58 0.03 -9.78
C ALA A 202 3.77 -0.04 -10.75
N GLY A 203 3.71 0.74 -11.83
CA GLY A 203 4.87 0.99 -12.69
C GLY A 203 5.85 1.96 -12.05
N VAL A 204 6.93 2.27 -12.75
CA VAL A 204 7.90 3.27 -12.31
C VAL A 204 7.20 4.59 -12.04
N THR A 205 7.33 5.07 -10.80
CA THR A 205 6.69 6.29 -10.31
C THR A 205 7.75 7.20 -9.72
N PRO A 206 7.89 8.46 -10.18
CA PRO A 206 8.85 9.42 -9.66
C PRO A 206 8.47 9.88 -8.25
N THR A 207 8.66 9.00 -7.28
CA THR A 207 8.44 9.25 -5.86
C THR A 207 9.77 9.30 -5.11
N ARG A 208 9.75 9.79 -3.87
CA ARG A 208 10.90 9.75 -2.97
C ARG A 208 11.46 8.33 -2.74
N ALA A 209 10.65 7.29 -2.93
CA ALA A 209 11.12 5.91 -2.85
C ALA A 209 12.05 5.59 -4.02
N LEU A 210 11.73 6.03 -5.25
CA LEU A 210 12.56 5.81 -6.44
C LEU A 210 13.94 6.47 -6.30
N THR A 211 14.02 7.70 -5.80
CA THR A 211 15.30 8.41 -5.61
C THR A 211 16.21 7.75 -4.57
N LYS A 212 15.70 6.86 -3.74
CA LYS A 212 16.48 6.05 -2.80
C LYS A 212 16.94 4.71 -3.38
N ILE A 213 16.31 4.25 -4.45
CA ILE A 213 16.63 2.98 -5.11
C ILE A 213 17.85 3.15 -6.00
N THR A 214 17.94 4.25 -6.73
CA THR A 214 19.03 4.52 -7.67
C THR A 214 19.31 6.02 -7.76
N GLU A 215 20.61 6.35 -7.96
CA GLU A 215 21.03 7.72 -8.27
C GLU A 215 20.60 8.12 -9.69
N ASP A 216 20.50 7.15 -10.61
CA ASP A 216 20.07 7.33 -12.01
C ASP A 216 18.55 7.35 -12.20
N TRP A 217 17.78 7.75 -11.18
CA TRP A 217 16.31 7.70 -11.20
C TRP A 217 15.70 8.50 -12.37
N GLU A 218 16.33 9.60 -12.81
CA GLU A 218 15.86 10.39 -13.97
C GLU A 218 15.97 9.60 -15.26
N LYS A 219 17.06 8.85 -15.45
CA LYS A 219 17.26 7.95 -16.58
C LYS A 219 16.23 6.81 -16.58
N TRP A 220 15.90 6.28 -15.40
CA TRP A 220 14.83 5.29 -15.29
C TRP A 220 13.48 5.86 -15.71
N VAL A 221 13.14 7.06 -15.26
CA VAL A 221 11.92 7.77 -15.65
C VAL A 221 11.87 7.97 -17.16
N GLN A 222 12.97 8.38 -17.78
CA GLN A 222 13.04 8.60 -19.23
C GLN A 222 12.91 7.28 -20.02
N ASN A 223 13.61 6.23 -19.59
CA ASN A 223 13.50 4.90 -20.20
C ASN A 223 12.06 4.36 -20.10
N THR A 224 11.42 4.54 -18.95
CA THR A 224 10.02 4.16 -18.75
C THR A 224 9.10 4.89 -19.70
N ARG A 225 9.22 6.21 -19.86
CA ARG A 225 8.43 6.98 -20.83
C ARG A 225 8.58 6.47 -22.26
N THR A 226 9.78 6.01 -22.61
CA THR A 226 10.04 5.46 -23.94
C THR A 226 9.37 4.11 -24.14
N ARG A 227 9.51 3.19 -23.19
CA ARG A 227 8.97 1.81 -23.30
C ARG A 227 7.48 1.70 -22.99
N ASN A 228 6.93 2.58 -22.14
CA ASN A 228 5.54 2.51 -21.75
C ASN A 228 4.61 2.83 -22.93
N PRO A 229 3.62 1.99 -23.24
CA PRO A 229 2.66 2.25 -24.34
C PRO A 229 1.93 3.59 -24.18
N MET A 230 1.67 4.02 -22.96
CA MET A 230 0.99 5.30 -22.67
C MET A 230 1.95 6.50 -22.63
N LYS A 231 3.25 6.30 -22.93
CA LYS A 231 4.29 7.33 -23.03
C LYS A 231 4.45 8.22 -21.80
N ARG A 232 4.10 7.71 -20.64
CA ARG A 232 4.32 8.35 -19.35
C ARG A 232 4.68 7.33 -18.27
N THR A 233 5.16 7.81 -17.14
CA THR A 233 5.31 7.02 -15.92
C THR A 233 3.98 6.86 -15.20
N THR A 234 3.89 5.89 -14.31
CA THR A 234 2.79 5.79 -13.35
C THR A 234 2.81 6.99 -12.40
N GLU A 235 1.65 7.51 -12.07
CA GLU A 235 1.45 8.54 -11.06
C GLU A 235 0.81 7.93 -9.80
N PRO A 236 1.08 8.47 -8.60
CA PRO A 236 0.44 7.99 -7.38
C PRO A 236 -1.09 7.98 -7.47
N GLN A 237 -1.68 8.90 -8.24
CA GLN A 237 -3.13 8.97 -8.45
C GLN A 237 -3.67 7.80 -9.26
N ASP A 238 -2.91 7.24 -10.22
CA ASP A 238 -3.32 6.05 -10.97
C ASP A 238 -3.55 4.87 -10.04
N VAL A 239 -2.59 4.64 -9.13
CA VAL A 239 -2.67 3.58 -8.11
C VAL A 239 -3.83 3.82 -7.15
N ALA A 240 -4.02 5.07 -6.70
CA ALA A 240 -5.13 5.43 -5.83
C ALA A 240 -6.50 5.17 -6.49
N ASN A 241 -6.62 5.45 -7.80
CA ASN A 241 -7.83 5.18 -8.56
C ASN A 241 -8.12 3.68 -8.66
N VAL A 242 -7.11 2.84 -8.95
CA VAL A 242 -7.26 1.38 -8.99
C VAL A 242 -7.66 0.84 -7.62
N ILE A 243 -7.04 1.31 -6.53
CA ILE A 243 -7.43 0.89 -5.18
C ILE A 243 -8.88 1.26 -4.90
N SER A 244 -9.31 2.50 -5.24
CA SER A 244 -10.70 2.93 -5.08
C SER A 244 -11.68 2.04 -5.87
N LEU A 245 -11.35 1.63 -7.10
CA LEU A 245 -12.15 0.70 -7.89
C LEU A 245 -12.27 -0.67 -7.22
N LEU A 246 -11.18 -1.18 -6.63
CA LEU A 246 -11.18 -2.47 -5.92
C LEU A 246 -12.02 -2.45 -4.63
N LEU A 247 -12.42 -1.28 -4.11
CA LEU A 247 -13.33 -1.16 -2.97
C LEU A 247 -14.81 -1.23 -3.37
N LEU A 248 -15.14 -1.15 -4.65
CA LEU A 248 -16.50 -1.22 -5.13
C LEU A 248 -17.05 -2.67 -5.01
N PRO A 249 -18.36 -2.84 -4.81
CA PRO A 249 -18.99 -4.16 -4.82
C PRO A 249 -18.75 -4.94 -6.13
N GLU A 250 -18.64 -4.24 -7.25
CA GLU A 250 -18.40 -4.80 -8.58
C GLU A 250 -17.04 -5.51 -8.68
N ALA A 251 -16.12 -5.22 -7.76
CA ALA A 251 -14.81 -5.87 -7.65
C ALA A 251 -14.80 -7.07 -6.66
N ASP A 252 -15.94 -7.47 -6.11
CA ASP A 252 -16.03 -8.53 -5.09
C ASP A 252 -15.48 -9.89 -5.56
N PHE A 253 -15.43 -10.14 -6.87
CA PHE A 253 -14.90 -11.39 -7.43
C PHE A 253 -13.43 -11.31 -7.85
N ILE A 254 -12.75 -10.17 -7.59
CA ILE A 254 -11.30 -10.03 -7.79
C ILE A 254 -10.60 -10.42 -6.48
N ASN A 255 -9.96 -11.60 -6.49
CA ASN A 255 -9.28 -12.15 -5.32
C ASN A 255 -8.00 -12.89 -5.71
N CYS A 256 -7.01 -12.97 -4.82
CA CYS A 256 -5.73 -13.66 -5.02
C CYS A 256 -4.94 -13.18 -6.25
N SER A 257 -5.19 -11.98 -6.74
CA SER A 257 -4.72 -11.49 -8.04
C SER A 257 -3.65 -10.40 -7.91
N ILE A 258 -2.85 -10.26 -8.97
CA ILE A 258 -2.01 -9.09 -9.19
C ILE A 258 -2.71 -8.20 -10.22
N VAL A 259 -3.14 -7.01 -9.80
CA VAL A 259 -3.75 -6.01 -10.66
C VAL A 259 -2.68 -5.03 -11.13
N TYR A 260 -2.43 -5.01 -12.43
CA TYR A 260 -1.40 -4.15 -13.03
C TYR A 260 -1.91 -2.73 -13.19
N CYS A 261 -1.19 -1.77 -12.63
CA CYS A 261 -1.46 -0.33 -12.71
C CYS A 261 -0.19 0.39 -13.18
N ASP A 262 0.27 0.05 -14.37
CA ASP A 262 1.56 0.46 -14.93
C ASP A 262 1.48 0.94 -16.40
N GLY A 263 0.27 1.12 -16.93
CA GLY A 263 0.08 1.54 -18.33
C GLY A 263 0.58 0.55 -19.37
N GLY A 264 0.77 -0.74 -18.99
CA GLY A 264 1.32 -1.78 -19.83
C GLY A 264 2.85 -1.84 -19.84
N GLU A 265 3.51 -1.05 -18.99
CA GLU A 265 4.97 -0.95 -18.89
C GLU A 265 5.65 -2.32 -18.77
N SER A 266 5.18 -3.14 -17.83
CA SER A 266 5.77 -4.44 -17.52
C SER A 266 5.39 -5.55 -18.51
N ARG A 267 4.51 -5.27 -19.46
CA ARG A 267 4.01 -6.22 -20.48
C ARG A 267 4.39 -5.85 -21.90
N SER A 268 5.15 -4.78 -22.06
CA SER A 268 5.58 -4.29 -23.37
C SER A 268 7.08 -4.46 -23.55
N ALA A 269 7.49 -4.90 -24.74
CA ALA A 269 8.88 -4.91 -25.18
C ALA A 269 9.10 -3.78 -26.19
N MET A 270 10.27 -3.13 -26.11
CA MET A 270 10.77 -2.35 -27.25
C MET A 270 11.40 -3.32 -28.24
N ILE A 271 10.95 -3.28 -29.48
CA ILE A 271 11.51 -4.02 -30.60
C ILE A 271 12.49 -3.10 -31.34
#